data_17edd0bd1a950612b92e794b9628fa22
#
_entry.id   17edd0bd1a950612b92e794b9628fa22
#
_cell.length_a   1.000
_cell.length_b   1.000
_cell.length_c   1.000
_cell.angle_alpha   90.00
_cell.angle_beta   90.00
_cell.angle_gamma   90.00
#
_symmetry.space_group_name_H-M   'P 1'
#
loop_
_entity.id
_entity.type
_entity.pdbx_description
1 polymer ?
#
loop_
_entity_poly.entity_id
_entity_poly.type
_entity_poly.pdbx_seq_one_letter_code
_entity_poly.pdbx_strand_id
1 'polypeptide(L)'
;MPGGRAVRHPLRVQGASPAVFARADTVSLPLLGGMARPDGVVIATERFFAFAGRDGSLVEGEMPDVPRLVRRIPLLRGLARLGMSVSPLLGRDGVASSRERLFLTAVVLSPLLFVFLSGTVSLVAGIVMTIGLLAWLLRGRTLYLHGAEHRAIAAAEEGRLSATWDGNDAPSRFSLRCGTNFVALVLPVGLLADRLWPFATTLWTPALVALLTLGLTMELWRVVQGSSLPAARAFLVPGLALQRLTTREPTLDETRLALIAVASVLRRELD
;
A
#
# COMPACT_ATOMS: atom_id res chain seq x y z
N MET A 1 -24.06 4.57 -6.84
CA MET A 1 -24.04 5.39 -5.62
C MET A 1 -22.89 6.37 -5.77
N PRO A 2 -23.05 7.69 -5.60
CA PRO A 2 -21.91 8.61 -5.66
C PRO A 2 -21.03 8.34 -4.45
N GLY A 3 -19.75 8.02 -4.70
CA GLY A 3 -18.75 7.80 -3.66
C GLY A 3 -18.71 8.99 -2.69
N GLY A 4 -18.76 8.69 -1.40
CA GLY A 4 -18.73 9.69 -0.35
C GLY A 4 -17.46 10.53 -0.46
N ARG A 5 -17.60 11.85 -0.39
CA ARG A 5 -16.46 12.78 -0.42
C ARG A 5 -15.59 12.57 0.81
N ALA A 6 -14.28 12.52 0.61
CA ALA A 6 -13.35 12.53 1.73
C ALA A 6 -13.52 13.82 2.55
N VAL A 7 -13.62 13.66 3.86
CA VAL A 7 -13.83 14.77 4.80
C VAL A 7 -12.50 15.06 5.50
N ARG A 8 -12.09 16.32 5.55
CA ARG A 8 -10.91 16.78 6.29
C ARG A 8 -11.32 17.35 7.65
N HIS A 9 -10.71 16.84 8.68
CA HIS A 9 -10.87 17.33 10.05
C HIS A 9 -9.51 17.70 10.65
N PRO A 10 -9.44 18.69 11.57
CA PRO A 10 -8.26 18.83 12.42
C PRO A 10 -8.13 17.58 13.29
N LEU A 11 -6.91 17.06 13.42
CA LEU A 11 -6.61 15.99 14.36
C LEU A 11 -7.02 16.45 15.77
N ARG A 12 -8.19 16.04 16.21
CA ARG A 12 -8.47 16.03 17.64
C ARG A 12 -7.84 14.74 18.17
N VAL A 13 -6.83 14.86 19.02
CA VAL A 13 -6.22 13.74 19.78
C VAL A 13 -7.31 12.93 20.52
N GLN A 14 -8.46 13.53 20.76
CA GLN A 14 -9.68 12.89 21.26
C GLN A 14 -10.33 11.87 20.29
N GLY A 15 -9.92 11.83 19.00
CA GLY A 15 -10.45 10.85 18.03
C GLY A 15 -9.79 9.47 18.13
N ALA A 16 -8.60 9.35 18.68
CA ALA A 16 -8.00 8.08 19.09
C ALA A 16 -8.53 7.75 20.49
N SER A 17 -9.82 7.48 20.61
CA SER A 17 -10.42 7.13 21.88
C SER A 17 -9.82 5.81 22.36
N PRO A 18 -9.26 5.74 23.57
CA PRO A 18 -8.87 4.47 24.21
C PRO A 18 -10.00 3.42 24.17
N ALA A 19 -11.24 3.87 24.13
CA ALA A 19 -12.42 3.01 24.01
C ALA A 19 -12.49 2.28 22.65
N VAL A 20 -12.06 2.90 21.54
CA VAL A 20 -12.01 2.23 20.23
C VAL A 20 -10.96 1.12 20.26
N PHE A 21 -9.78 1.39 20.81
CA PHE A 21 -8.72 0.40 20.91
C PHE A 21 -9.12 -0.76 21.84
N ALA A 22 -9.66 -0.47 23.02
CA ALA A 22 -10.12 -1.49 23.96
C ALA A 22 -11.19 -2.41 23.32
N ARG A 23 -12.14 -1.85 22.56
CA ARG A 23 -13.12 -2.63 21.80
C ARG A 23 -12.47 -3.43 20.67
N ALA A 24 -11.57 -2.82 19.91
CA ALA A 24 -10.89 -3.44 18.78
C ALA A 24 -9.98 -4.61 19.22
N ASP A 25 -9.32 -4.50 20.38
CA ASP A 25 -8.47 -5.56 20.94
C ASP A 25 -9.24 -6.82 21.34
N THR A 26 -10.59 -6.77 21.39
CA THR A 26 -11.44 -7.91 21.82
C THR A 26 -12.24 -8.55 20.69
N VAL A 27 -12.19 -8.00 19.46
CA VAL A 27 -12.99 -8.49 18.33
C VAL A 27 -12.10 -8.86 17.15
N SER A 28 -12.62 -9.69 16.24
CA SER A 28 -11.95 -9.97 14.98
C SER A 28 -12.04 -8.75 14.05
N LEU A 29 -10.90 -8.20 13.68
CA LEU A 29 -10.81 -7.01 12.84
C LEU A 29 -10.74 -7.37 11.35
N PRO A 30 -11.22 -6.47 10.47
CA PRO A 30 -10.98 -6.60 9.05
C PRO A 30 -9.47 -6.49 8.75
N LEU A 31 -9.06 -7.01 7.60
CA LEU A 31 -7.68 -6.87 7.15
C LEU A 31 -7.35 -5.40 6.92
N LEU A 32 -6.31 -4.94 7.59
CA LEU A 32 -5.76 -3.60 7.41
C LEU A 32 -4.62 -3.63 6.39
N GLY A 33 -4.58 -2.62 5.56
CA GLY A 33 -3.45 -2.25 4.71
C GLY A 33 -3.06 -0.82 5.00
N GLY A 34 -1.87 -0.41 4.55
CA GLY A 34 -1.45 0.96 4.76
C GLY A 34 -0.44 1.43 3.74
N MET A 35 -0.10 2.71 3.85
CA MET A 35 0.89 3.37 3.03
C MET A 35 1.50 4.55 3.78
N ALA A 36 2.80 4.50 3.97
CA ALA A 36 3.53 5.62 4.52
C ALA A 36 3.83 6.69 3.46
N ARG A 37 3.72 7.94 3.87
CA ARG A 37 4.06 9.14 3.10
C ARG A 37 5.04 10.01 3.89
N PRO A 38 5.75 10.96 3.24
CA PRO A 38 6.62 11.89 3.97
C PRO A 38 5.89 12.75 5.00
N ASP A 39 4.60 12.99 4.76
CA ASP A 39 3.71 13.89 5.51
C ASP A 39 2.72 13.17 6.43
N GLY A 40 2.64 11.81 6.39
CA GLY A 40 1.72 11.07 7.24
C GLY A 40 1.58 9.59 6.88
N VAL A 41 0.55 8.96 7.43
CA VAL A 41 0.24 7.54 7.23
C VAL A 41 -1.20 7.38 6.78
N VAL A 42 -1.40 6.61 5.72
CA VAL A 42 -2.71 6.11 5.28
C VAL A 42 -2.91 4.73 5.84
N ILE A 43 -4.08 4.45 6.41
CA ILE A 43 -4.56 3.11 6.75
C ILE A 43 -5.88 2.89 6.02
N ALA A 44 -6.09 1.69 5.52
CA ALA A 44 -7.29 1.33 4.78
C ALA A 44 -7.75 -0.11 5.08
N THR A 45 -9.05 -0.32 5.00
CA THR A 45 -9.72 -1.62 4.91
C THR A 45 -10.26 -1.82 3.49
N GLU A 46 -11.13 -2.79 3.27
CA GLU A 46 -11.87 -2.92 2.00
C GLU A 46 -12.94 -1.83 1.81
N ARG A 47 -13.39 -1.16 2.89
CA ARG A 47 -14.52 -0.22 2.88
C ARG A 47 -14.12 1.22 3.11
N PHE A 48 -13.14 1.46 3.98
CA PHE A 48 -12.79 2.79 4.45
C PHE A 48 -11.29 3.02 4.41
N PHE A 49 -10.89 4.28 4.31
CA PHE A 49 -9.51 4.70 4.54
C PHE A 49 -9.46 5.93 5.44
N ALA A 50 -8.35 6.09 6.12
CA ALA A 50 -7.99 7.30 6.84
C ALA A 50 -6.53 7.66 6.62
N PHE A 51 -6.25 8.94 6.55
CA PHE A 51 -4.90 9.50 6.52
C PHE A 51 -4.71 10.39 7.74
N ALA A 52 -3.69 10.10 8.52
CA ALA A 52 -3.24 10.96 9.61
C ALA A 52 -1.98 11.71 9.19
N GLY A 53 -2.09 13.03 9.08
CA GLY A 53 -1.00 13.92 8.67
C GLY A 53 -0.18 14.41 9.86
N ARG A 54 1.13 14.57 9.67
CA ARG A 54 2.05 15.16 10.67
C ARG A 54 1.74 16.64 10.96
N ASP A 55 0.98 17.28 10.06
CA ASP A 55 0.48 18.65 10.23
C ASP A 55 -0.76 18.74 11.13
N GLY A 56 -1.19 17.62 11.69
CA GLY A 56 -2.41 17.56 12.49
C GLY A 56 -3.69 17.45 11.65
N SER A 57 -3.61 17.06 10.39
CA SER A 57 -4.78 16.78 9.54
C SER A 57 -5.22 15.33 9.65
N LEU A 58 -6.53 15.09 9.64
CA LEU A 58 -7.15 13.79 9.48
C LEU A 58 -8.06 13.84 8.25
N VAL A 59 -7.83 12.92 7.30
CA VAL A 59 -8.68 12.76 6.12
C VAL A 59 -9.30 11.39 6.16
N GLU A 60 -10.60 11.29 6.07
CA GLU A 60 -11.37 10.06 6.08
C GLU A 60 -12.14 9.91 4.77
N GLY A 61 -12.24 8.69 4.25
CA GLY A 61 -12.98 8.43 3.02
C GLY A 61 -13.40 6.98 2.88
N GLU A 62 -14.12 6.73 1.80
CA GLU A 62 -14.57 5.39 1.42
C GLU A 62 -13.70 4.84 0.29
N MET A 63 -13.47 3.54 0.33
CA MET A 63 -12.79 2.83 -0.73
C MET A 63 -13.75 2.62 -1.91
N PRO A 64 -13.26 2.68 -3.16
CA PRO A 64 -14.11 2.42 -4.32
C PRO A 64 -14.61 0.98 -4.33
N ASP A 65 -15.88 0.79 -4.69
CA ASP A 65 -16.40 -0.57 -4.87
C ASP A 65 -15.95 -1.18 -6.21
N VAL A 66 -15.58 -2.45 -6.17
CA VAL A 66 -15.19 -3.21 -7.36
C VAL A 66 -16.38 -4.03 -7.84
N PRO A 67 -16.78 -3.90 -9.11
CA PRO A 67 -17.88 -4.67 -9.66
C PRO A 67 -17.71 -6.18 -9.42
N ARG A 68 -18.79 -6.87 -9.07
CA ARG A 68 -18.78 -8.31 -8.74
C ARG A 68 -18.18 -9.16 -9.85
N LEU A 69 -18.39 -8.79 -11.11
CA LEU A 69 -17.83 -9.48 -12.27
C LEU A 69 -16.30 -9.45 -12.26
N VAL A 70 -15.71 -8.28 -12.01
CA VAL A 70 -14.25 -8.10 -11.95
C VAL A 70 -13.63 -8.93 -10.82
N ARG A 71 -14.32 -9.02 -9.67
CA ARG A 71 -13.87 -9.83 -8.53
C ARG A 71 -13.79 -11.33 -8.83
N ARG A 72 -14.56 -11.83 -9.82
CA ARG A 72 -14.61 -13.26 -10.20
C ARG A 72 -13.54 -13.65 -11.21
N ILE A 73 -13.07 -12.72 -12.04
CA ILE A 73 -12.13 -13.02 -13.12
C ILE A 73 -10.70 -12.94 -12.57
N PRO A 74 -9.92 -14.05 -12.59
CA PRO A 74 -8.49 -14.00 -12.26
C PRO A 74 -7.77 -12.93 -13.08
N LEU A 75 -6.65 -12.43 -12.59
CA LEU A 75 -5.89 -11.29 -13.11
C LEU A 75 -6.64 -9.96 -13.02
N LEU A 76 -7.87 -9.81 -13.51
CA LEU A 76 -8.66 -8.58 -13.40
C LEU A 76 -8.92 -8.21 -11.93
N ARG A 77 -9.26 -9.19 -11.08
CA ARG A 77 -9.40 -8.95 -9.64
C ARG A 77 -8.09 -8.53 -8.99
N GLY A 78 -6.95 -9.06 -9.48
CA GLY A 78 -5.63 -8.66 -9.02
C GLY A 78 -5.33 -7.20 -9.37
N LEU A 79 -5.54 -6.82 -10.63
CA LEU A 79 -5.38 -5.43 -11.10
C LEU A 79 -6.35 -4.47 -10.38
N ALA A 80 -7.60 -4.89 -10.17
CA ALA A 80 -8.57 -4.08 -9.44
C ALA A 80 -8.15 -3.86 -7.98
N ARG A 81 -7.63 -4.89 -7.29
CA ARG A 81 -7.08 -4.76 -5.94
C ARG A 81 -5.88 -3.82 -5.88
N LEU A 82 -4.98 -3.92 -6.87
CA LEU A 82 -3.87 -2.98 -6.99
C LEU A 82 -4.36 -1.54 -7.18
N GLY A 83 -5.33 -1.33 -8.07
CA GLY A 83 -5.98 -0.02 -8.25
C GLY A 83 -6.64 0.49 -6.97
N MET A 84 -7.33 -0.39 -6.22
CA MET A 84 -7.90 -0.04 -4.92
C MET A 84 -6.82 0.38 -3.91
N SER A 85 -5.71 -0.35 -3.83
CA SER A 85 -4.64 -0.04 -2.86
C SER A 85 -4.04 1.35 -3.05
N VAL A 86 -4.04 1.88 -4.27
CA VAL A 86 -3.54 3.24 -4.58
C VAL A 86 -4.65 4.30 -4.61
N SER A 87 -5.92 3.91 -4.51
CA SER A 87 -7.06 4.84 -4.60
C SER A 87 -7.08 5.91 -3.50
N PRO A 88 -6.65 5.66 -2.24
CA PRO A 88 -6.53 6.70 -1.23
C PRO A 88 -5.56 7.82 -1.62
N LEU A 89 -4.61 7.54 -2.52
CA LEU A 89 -3.69 8.54 -3.06
C LEU A 89 -4.27 9.23 -4.30
N LEU A 90 -4.60 8.44 -5.32
CA LEU A 90 -4.88 8.92 -6.67
C LEU A 90 -6.34 9.28 -6.89
N GLY A 91 -7.25 8.83 -6.03
CA GLY A 91 -8.68 9.13 -6.12
C GLY A 91 -8.95 10.64 -6.13
N ARG A 92 -10.13 11.06 -6.65
CA ARG A 92 -10.53 12.48 -6.68
C ARG A 92 -10.43 13.13 -5.32
N ASP A 93 -10.83 12.42 -4.28
CA ASP A 93 -10.80 12.85 -2.89
C ASP A 93 -9.58 12.26 -2.13
N GLY A 94 -8.56 11.79 -2.86
CA GLY A 94 -7.35 11.22 -2.30
C GLY A 94 -6.44 12.27 -1.66
N VAL A 95 -5.54 11.79 -0.82
CA VAL A 95 -4.63 12.62 -0.01
C VAL A 95 -3.47 13.23 -0.80
N ALA A 96 -3.17 12.71 -2.01
CA ALA A 96 -2.10 13.26 -2.83
C ALA A 96 -2.48 14.63 -3.41
N SER A 97 -1.52 15.56 -3.41
CA SER A 97 -1.66 16.84 -4.10
C SER A 97 -1.77 16.65 -5.63
N SER A 98 -2.28 17.63 -6.34
CA SER A 98 -2.40 17.57 -7.81
C SER A 98 -1.05 17.34 -8.49
N ARG A 99 0.04 17.89 -7.96
CA ARG A 99 1.40 17.68 -8.47
C ARG A 99 1.87 16.25 -8.26
N GLU A 100 1.60 15.67 -7.09
CA GLU A 100 1.93 14.28 -6.78
C GLU A 100 1.12 13.31 -7.63
N ARG A 101 -0.17 13.56 -7.82
CA ARG A 101 -1.01 12.76 -8.73
C ARG A 101 -0.48 12.79 -10.15
N LEU A 102 -0.14 13.98 -10.67
CA LEU A 102 0.44 14.11 -12.00
C LEU A 102 1.76 13.33 -12.11
N PHE A 103 2.65 13.46 -11.12
CA PHE A 103 3.92 12.73 -11.07
C PHE A 103 3.70 11.21 -11.05
N LEU A 104 2.86 10.70 -10.15
CA LEU A 104 2.56 9.28 -10.04
C LEU A 104 1.89 8.73 -11.30
N THR A 105 0.97 9.50 -11.89
CA THR A 105 0.32 9.13 -13.16
C THR A 105 1.34 9.08 -14.30
N ALA A 106 2.26 10.04 -14.38
CA ALA A 106 3.33 10.05 -15.37
C ALA A 106 4.26 8.83 -15.19
N VAL A 107 4.60 8.47 -13.94
CA VAL A 107 5.38 7.25 -13.64
C VAL A 107 4.65 5.99 -14.09
N VAL A 108 3.37 5.86 -13.80
CA VAL A 108 2.56 4.68 -14.19
C VAL A 108 2.40 4.57 -15.70
N LEU A 109 2.25 5.69 -16.40
CA LEU A 109 2.06 5.72 -17.86
C LEU A 109 3.37 5.69 -18.65
N SER A 110 4.51 5.97 -18.01
CA SER A 110 5.81 6.06 -18.69
C SER A 110 6.23 4.79 -19.46
N PRO A 111 5.95 3.55 -19.02
CA PRO A 111 6.26 2.38 -19.82
C PRO A 111 5.59 2.40 -21.20
N LEU A 112 4.41 3.02 -21.32
CA LEU A 112 3.73 3.19 -22.62
C LEU A 112 4.46 4.18 -23.53
N LEU A 113 5.11 5.20 -22.96
CA LEU A 113 5.90 6.17 -23.70
C LEU A 113 7.26 5.60 -24.11
N PHE A 114 7.83 4.73 -23.27
CA PHE A 114 9.15 4.13 -23.53
C PHE A 114 9.15 3.19 -24.75
N VAL A 115 7.99 2.68 -25.15
CA VAL A 115 7.84 1.88 -26.39
C VAL A 115 8.29 2.65 -27.63
N PHE A 116 8.19 4.00 -27.63
CA PHE A 116 8.60 4.84 -28.77
C PHE A 116 10.07 5.23 -28.74
N LEU A 117 10.84 4.82 -27.72
CA LEU A 117 12.24 5.13 -27.56
C LEU A 117 13.11 3.97 -28.06
N SER A 118 14.35 4.26 -28.46
CA SER A 118 15.33 3.19 -28.72
C SER A 118 15.61 2.39 -27.45
N GLY A 119 15.97 1.11 -27.57
CA GLY A 119 16.18 0.22 -26.44
C GLY A 119 17.11 0.78 -25.36
N THR A 120 18.22 1.39 -25.75
CA THR A 120 19.20 2.02 -24.83
C THR A 120 18.58 3.23 -24.12
N VAL A 121 17.89 4.12 -24.84
CA VAL A 121 17.26 5.32 -24.28
C VAL A 121 16.14 4.91 -23.32
N SER A 122 15.34 3.92 -23.69
CA SER A 122 14.27 3.35 -22.86
C SER A 122 14.83 2.78 -21.54
N LEU A 123 15.94 2.03 -21.61
CA LEU A 123 16.60 1.49 -20.41
C LEU A 123 17.09 2.61 -19.48
N VAL A 124 17.82 3.58 -20.02
CA VAL A 124 18.36 4.71 -19.25
C VAL A 124 17.21 5.52 -18.62
N ALA A 125 16.18 5.84 -19.40
CA ALA A 125 15.00 6.55 -18.90
C ALA A 125 14.29 5.78 -17.77
N GLY A 126 14.13 4.46 -17.91
CA GLY A 126 13.57 3.59 -16.89
C GLY A 126 14.39 3.58 -15.61
N ILE A 127 15.71 3.50 -15.70
CA ILE A 127 16.62 3.55 -14.55
C ILE A 127 16.51 4.91 -13.84
N VAL A 128 16.62 6.02 -14.57
CA VAL A 128 16.55 7.38 -14.02
C VAL A 128 15.21 7.60 -13.32
N MET A 129 14.12 7.17 -13.95
CA MET A 129 12.79 7.30 -13.36
C MET A 129 12.62 6.42 -12.12
N THR A 130 13.13 5.21 -12.11
CA THR A 130 13.10 4.32 -10.94
C THR A 130 13.87 4.92 -9.78
N ILE A 131 15.07 5.45 -10.03
CA ILE A 131 15.88 6.14 -9.00
C ILE A 131 15.13 7.38 -8.50
N GLY A 132 14.56 8.20 -9.39
CA GLY A 132 13.78 9.37 -9.02
C GLY A 132 12.54 9.02 -8.16
N LEU A 133 11.82 7.96 -8.53
CA LEU A 133 10.69 7.47 -7.77
C LEU A 133 11.12 6.97 -6.38
N LEU A 134 12.20 6.18 -6.30
CA LEU A 134 12.73 5.70 -5.02
C LEU A 134 13.19 6.86 -4.15
N ALA A 135 13.94 7.83 -4.69
CA ALA A 135 14.35 9.02 -3.96
C ALA A 135 13.15 9.82 -3.45
N TRP A 136 12.09 9.92 -4.27
CA TRP A 136 10.84 10.58 -3.87
C TRP A 136 10.10 9.82 -2.77
N LEU A 137 9.98 8.50 -2.88
CA LEU A 137 9.30 7.65 -1.89
C LEU A 137 10.04 7.60 -0.55
N LEU A 138 11.39 7.59 -0.58
CA LEU A 138 12.22 7.42 0.62
C LEU A 138 12.61 8.76 1.29
N ARG A 139 12.09 9.90 0.78
CA ARG A 139 12.43 11.21 1.33
C ARG A 139 11.85 11.47 2.72
N GLY A 140 12.51 12.32 3.46
CA GLY A 140 12.02 12.82 4.74
C GLY A 140 11.85 11.73 5.80
N ARG A 141 10.68 11.71 6.45
CA ARG A 141 10.35 10.76 7.52
C ARG A 141 9.67 9.48 7.03
N THR A 142 9.56 9.26 5.71
CA THR A 142 8.82 8.11 5.13
C THR A 142 9.27 6.77 5.71
N LEU A 143 10.59 6.56 5.91
CA LEU A 143 11.10 5.29 6.43
C LEU A 143 10.64 5.01 7.87
N TYR A 144 10.54 6.02 8.70
CA TYR A 144 10.06 5.92 10.09
C TYR A 144 8.54 5.73 10.12
N LEU A 145 7.82 6.50 9.29
CA LEU A 145 6.37 6.38 9.16
C LEU A 145 5.96 5.03 8.57
N HIS A 146 6.79 4.43 7.71
CA HIS A 146 6.58 3.08 7.19
C HIS A 146 6.76 2.03 8.32
N GLY A 147 7.75 2.20 9.19
CA GLY A 147 7.88 1.38 10.39
C GLY A 147 6.69 1.56 11.34
N ALA A 148 6.18 2.80 11.50
CA ALA A 148 5.02 3.11 12.32
C ALA A 148 3.73 2.50 11.77
N GLU A 149 3.52 2.57 10.45
CA GLU A 149 2.42 1.92 9.76
C GLU A 149 2.37 0.42 10.04
N HIS A 150 3.51 -0.28 9.82
CA HIS A 150 3.60 -1.72 10.08
C HIS A 150 3.34 -2.05 11.55
N ARG A 151 3.90 -1.26 12.47
CA ARG A 151 3.69 -1.45 13.91
C ARG A 151 2.23 -1.29 14.30
N ALA A 152 1.55 -0.28 13.76
CA ALA A 152 0.15 -0.03 14.06
C ALA A 152 -0.77 -1.14 13.48
N ILE A 153 -0.46 -1.66 12.28
CA ILE A 153 -1.18 -2.78 11.69
C ILE A 153 -0.93 -4.06 12.50
N ALA A 154 0.32 -4.35 12.88
CA ALA A 154 0.66 -5.50 13.72
C ALA A 154 -0.03 -5.43 15.09
N ALA A 155 -0.09 -4.24 15.70
CA ALA A 155 -0.82 -4.02 16.95
C ALA A 155 -2.31 -4.38 16.82
N ALA A 156 -2.94 -4.00 15.70
CA ALA A 156 -4.33 -4.35 15.43
C ALA A 156 -4.52 -5.86 15.21
N GLU A 157 -3.63 -6.50 14.44
CA GLU A 157 -3.71 -7.93 14.15
C GLU A 157 -3.46 -8.82 15.39
N GLU A 158 -2.69 -8.31 16.35
CA GLU A 158 -2.32 -9.02 17.57
C GLU A 158 -3.23 -8.65 18.77
N GLY A 159 -4.22 -7.75 18.59
CA GLY A 159 -5.10 -7.28 19.67
C GLY A 159 -4.34 -6.50 20.76
N ARG A 160 -3.38 -5.67 20.36
CA ARG A 160 -2.47 -4.94 21.26
C ARG A 160 -2.45 -3.43 21.02
N LEU A 161 -3.54 -2.90 20.45
CA LEU A 161 -3.66 -1.47 20.11
C LEU A 161 -3.54 -0.58 21.34
N SER A 162 -4.24 -0.93 22.43
CA SER A 162 -4.22 -0.16 23.68
C SER A 162 -2.81 -0.11 24.27
N ALA A 163 -2.14 -1.26 24.41
CA ALA A 163 -0.80 -1.34 24.97
C ALA A 163 0.23 -0.60 24.12
N THR A 164 0.08 -0.67 22.77
CA THR A 164 0.96 0.04 21.82
C THR A 164 0.73 1.56 21.89
N TRP A 165 -0.51 2.01 22.06
CA TRP A 165 -0.83 3.42 22.22
C TRP A 165 -0.19 4.01 23.47
N ASP A 166 -0.23 3.28 24.57
CA ASP A 166 0.36 3.69 25.87
C ASP A 166 1.89 3.62 25.87
N GLY A 167 2.49 2.97 24.85
CA GLY A 167 3.94 2.76 24.77
C GLY A 167 4.44 1.57 25.60
N ASN A 168 3.54 0.73 26.10
CA ASN A 168 3.85 -0.47 26.88
C ASN A 168 4.20 -1.67 26.01
N ASP A 169 3.96 -1.57 24.69
CA ASP A 169 4.25 -2.62 23.72
C ASP A 169 4.74 -2.03 22.39
N ALA A 170 5.58 -2.78 21.69
CA ALA A 170 6.17 -2.38 20.42
C ALA A 170 6.16 -3.55 19.42
N PRO A 171 5.00 -3.84 18.79
CA PRO A 171 4.90 -4.88 17.76
C PRO A 171 5.88 -4.69 16.62
N SER A 172 6.09 -5.74 15.84
CA SER A 172 7.07 -5.75 14.74
C SER A 172 6.82 -4.64 13.73
N ARG A 173 7.90 -3.97 13.28
CA ARG A 173 7.88 -3.08 12.12
C ARG A 173 8.05 -3.80 10.78
N PHE A 174 8.09 -5.12 10.77
CA PHE A 174 8.16 -5.94 9.57
C PHE A 174 6.80 -6.60 9.31
N SER A 175 6.33 -6.53 8.07
CA SER A 175 5.02 -7.08 7.68
C SER A 175 5.13 -7.99 6.47
N LEU A 176 4.48 -9.15 6.54
CA LEU A 176 4.36 -10.05 5.38
C LEU A 176 3.44 -9.47 4.29
N ARG A 177 2.62 -8.48 4.63
CA ARG A 177 1.65 -7.85 3.70
C ARG A 177 2.12 -6.54 3.09
N CYS A 178 3.35 -6.13 3.35
CA CYS A 178 3.90 -4.90 2.81
C CYS A 178 4.02 -4.94 1.28
N GLY A 179 3.74 -3.80 0.64
CA GLY A 179 3.92 -3.62 -0.81
C GLY A 179 5.35 -3.90 -1.31
N THR A 180 6.38 -3.83 -0.44
CA THR A 180 7.75 -4.22 -0.82
C THR A 180 7.85 -5.71 -1.16
N ASN A 181 7.04 -6.57 -0.55
CA ASN A 181 6.96 -7.99 -0.92
C ASN A 181 6.35 -8.16 -2.31
N PHE A 182 5.34 -7.35 -2.65
CA PHE A 182 4.78 -7.31 -3.99
C PHE A 182 5.83 -6.88 -5.02
N VAL A 183 6.55 -5.78 -4.76
CA VAL A 183 7.62 -5.26 -5.64
C VAL A 183 8.71 -6.31 -5.86
N ALA A 184 9.12 -7.04 -4.81
CA ALA A 184 10.11 -8.09 -4.94
C ALA A 184 9.66 -9.26 -5.84
N LEU A 185 8.35 -9.51 -5.92
CA LEU A 185 7.78 -10.54 -6.80
C LEU A 185 7.57 -10.06 -8.25
N VAL A 186 7.38 -8.77 -8.47
CA VAL A 186 7.11 -8.21 -9.81
C VAL A 186 8.24 -8.53 -10.79
N LEU A 187 9.50 -8.40 -10.37
CA LEU A 187 10.65 -8.61 -11.26
C LEU A 187 10.73 -10.06 -11.78
N PRO A 188 10.79 -11.11 -10.94
CA PRO A 188 10.86 -12.48 -11.44
C PRO A 188 9.61 -12.90 -12.22
N VAL A 189 8.42 -12.44 -11.81
CA VAL A 189 7.17 -12.72 -12.56
C VAL A 189 7.19 -12.02 -13.91
N GLY A 190 7.69 -10.78 -13.98
CA GLY A 190 7.79 -10.03 -15.23
C GLY A 190 8.77 -10.65 -16.22
N LEU A 191 9.95 -11.06 -15.74
CA LEU A 191 10.94 -11.76 -16.57
C LEU A 191 10.36 -13.07 -17.13
N LEU A 192 9.61 -13.80 -16.32
CA LEU A 192 8.96 -15.04 -16.74
C LEU A 192 7.83 -14.77 -17.74
N ALA A 193 6.98 -13.76 -17.49
CA ALA A 193 5.90 -13.37 -18.39
C ALA A 193 6.42 -12.92 -19.75
N ASP A 194 7.50 -12.15 -19.79
CA ASP A 194 8.16 -11.72 -21.02
C ASP A 194 8.76 -12.89 -21.79
N ARG A 195 9.48 -13.78 -21.09
CA ARG A 195 10.12 -14.96 -21.67
C ARG A 195 9.14 -15.98 -22.25
N LEU A 196 7.99 -16.12 -21.59
CA LEU A 196 6.94 -17.07 -21.98
C LEU A 196 5.85 -16.43 -22.86
N TRP A 197 6.05 -15.21 -23.35
CA TRP A 197 5.09 -14.53 -24.20
C TRP A 197 4.91 -15.29 -25.52
N PRO A 198 3.71 -15.85 -25.80
CA PRO A 198 3.53 -16.79 -26.90
C PRO A 198 3.19 -16.13 -28.24
N PHE A 199 2.97 -14.81 -28.24
CA PHE A 199 2.48 -14.10 -29.41
C PHE A 199 3.58 -13.30 -30.11
N ALA A 200 3.39 -12.97 -31.39
CA ALA A 200 4.25 -12.04 -32.10
C ALA A 200 4.33 -10.69 -31.35
N THR A 201 5.52 -10.11 -31.29
CA THR A 201 5.73 -8.81 -30.64
C THR A 201 5.10 -7.70 -31.47
N THR A 202 4.33 -6.86 -30.82
CA THR A 202 3.67 -5.68 -31.38
C THR A 202 3.98 -4.47 -30.54
N LEU A 203 3.58 -3.28 -31.00
CA LEU A 203 3.69 -2.04 -30.22
C LEU A 203 3.05 -2.15 -28.82
N TRP A 204 2.00 -2.94 -28.67
CA TRP A 204 1.26 -3.09 -27.42
C TRP A 204 1.81 -4.19 -26.51
N THR A 205 2.71 -5.04 -27.01
CA THR A 205 3.26 -6.18 -26.23
C THR A 205 3.81 -5.76 -24.86
N PRO A 206 4.63 -4.69 -24.74
CA PRO A 206 5.15 -4.30 -23.41
C PRO A 206 4.05 -3.93 -22.41
N ALA A 207 3.01 -3.24 -22.87
CA ALA A 207 1.87 -2.87 -22.01
C ALA A 207 1.08 -4.11 -21.58
N LEU A 208 0.84 -5.06 -22.48
CA LEU A 208 0.14 -6.31 -22.17
C LEU A 208 0.95 -7.19 -21.23
N VAL A 209 2.27 -7.32 -21.44
CA VAL A 209 3.16 -8.05 -20.54
C VAL A 209 3.20 -7.39 -19.16
N ALA A 210 3.25 -6.05 -19.08
CA ALA A 210 3.21 -5.33 -17.82
C ALA A 210 1.89 -5.58 -17.05
N LEU A 211 0.74 -5.50 -17.73
CA LEU A 211 -0.56 -5.79 -17.11
C LEU A 211 -0.68 -7.25 -16.67
N LEU A 212 -0.21 -8.18 -17.49
CA LEU A 212 -0.14 -9.60 -17.15
C LEU A 212 0.74 -9.83 -15.93
N THR A 213 1.93 -9.24 -15.91
CA THR A 213 2.88 -9.30 -14.78
C THR A 213 2.24 -8.82 -13.48
N LEU A 214 1.60 -7.65 -13.50
CA LEU A 214 0.95 -7.09 -12.32
C LEU A 214 -0.21 -7.98 -11.85
N GLY A 215 -1.05 -8.46 -12.77
CA GLY A 215 -2.15 -9.35 -12.45
C GLY A 215 -1.68 -10.69 -11.87
N LEU A 216 -0.70 -11.34 -12.49
CA LEU A 216 -0.10 -12.59 -12.01
C LEU A 216 0.59 -12.40 -10.65
N THR A 217 1.35 -11.32 -10.48
CA THR A 217 2.01 -11.03 -9.21
C THR A 217 0.99 -10.86 -8.08
N MET A 218 -0.13 -10.17 -8.34
CA MET A 218 -1.20 -10.03 -7.34
C MET A 218 -1.85 -11.37 -6.98
N GLU A 219 -2.06 -12.25 -7.95
CA GLU A 219 -2.60 -13.59 -7.70
C GLU A 219 -1.60 -14.44 -6.90
N LEU A 220 -0.31 -14.45 -7.30
CA LEU A 220 0.75 -15.15 -6.58
C LEU A 220 0.87 -14.63 -5.15
N TRP A 221 0.93 -13.32 -4.98
CA TRP A 221 1.04 -12.69 -3.67
C TRP A 221 -0.12 -13.06 -2.75
N ARG A 222 -1.35 -13.09 -3.27
CA ARG A 222 -2.52 -13.55 -2.53
C ARG A 222 -2.40 -15.01 -2.07
N VAL A 223 -1.94 -15.90 -2.95
CA VAL A 223 -1.74 -17.33 -2.63
C VAL A 223 -0.65 -17.48 -1.56
N VAL A 224 0.46 -16.79 -1.73
CA VAL A 224 1.60 -16.84 -0.80
C VAL A 224 1.20 -16.29 0.59
N GLN A 225 0.46 -15.19 0.65
CA GLN A 225 -0.02 -14.64 1.93
C GLN A 225 -1.00 -15.55 2.65
N GLY A 226 -1.86 -16.23 1.91
CA GLY A 226 -2.84 -17.18 2.47
C GLY A 226 -2.25 -18.55 2.83
N SER A 227 -0.98 -18.81 2.49
CA SER A 227 -0.34 -20.12 2.69
C SER A 227 0.36 -20.21 4.04
N SER A 228 0.15 -21.32 4.73
CA SER A 228 0.92 -21.72 5.92
C SER A 228 2.23 -22.44 5.59
N LEU A 229 2.45 -22.83 4.32
CA LEU A 229 3.61 -23.58 3.89
C LEU A 229 4.89 -22.74 3.97
N PRO A 230 5.96 -23.25 4.61
CA PRO A 230 7.25 -22.54 4.70
C PRO A 230 7.85 -22.21 3.32
N ALA A 231 7.71 -23.11 2.34
CA ALA A 231 8.16 -22.89 0.97
C ALA A 231 7.48 -21.68 0.30
N ALA A 232 6.17 -21.51 0.52
CA ALA A 232 5.46 -20.32 0.01
C ALA A 232 5.95 -19.03 0.69
N ARG A 233 6.22 -19.09 2.00
CA ARG A 233 6.77 -17.94 2.74
C ARG A 233 8.17 -17.56 2.30
N ALA A 234 8.97 -18.49 1.77
CA ALA A 234 10.29 -18.20 1.22
C ALA A 234 10.25 -17.17 0.09
N PHE A 235 9.16 -17.10 -0.68
CA PHE A 235 8.95 -16.06 -1.71
C PHE A 235 8.85 -14.63 -1.14
N LEU A 236 8.58 -14.49 0.16
CA LEU A 236 8.51 -13.18 0.83
C LEU A 236 9.86 -12.73 1.40
N VAL A 237 10.87 -13.61 1.47
CA VAL A 237 12.19 -13.29 2.04
C VAL A 237 12.87 -12.10 1.36
N PRO A 238 12.88 -11.98 0.01
CA PRO A 238 13.47 -10.81 -0.65
C PRO A 238 12.78 -9.50 -0.27
N GLY A 239 11.44 -9.52 -0.18
CA GLY A 239 10.67 -8.35 0.24
C GLY A 239 10.90 -7.98 1.71
N LEU A 240 11.01 -8.97 2.61
CA LEU A 240 11.38 -8.74 4.02
C LEU A 240 12.80 -8.18 4.14
N ALA A 241 13.74 -8.62 3.30
CA ALA A 241 15.07 -8.02 3.24
C ALA A 241 15.02 -6.56 2.80
N LEU A 242 14.20 -6.21 1.78
CA LEU A 242 13.96 -4.84 1.36
C LEU A 242 13.35 -3.98 2.48
N GLN A 243 12.51 -4.54 3.34
CA GLN A 243 11.93 -3.78 4.46
C GLN A 243 13.01 -3.30 5.45
N ARG A 244 14.15 -3.99 5.60
CA ARG A 244 15.28 -3.50 6.39
C ARG A 244 15.83 -2.17 5.85
N LEU A 245 15.73 -1.94 4.56
CA LEU A 245 16.16 -0.72 3.88
C LEU A 245 15.07 0.35 3.87
N THR A 246 13.81 -0.06 3.77
CA THR A 246 12.65 0.83 3.57
C THR A 246 11.88 1.14 4.85
N THR A 247 12.25 0.55 6.01
CA THR A 247 11.68 0.88 7.31
C THR A 247 12.77 1.27 8.30
N ARG A 248 12.43 2.17 9.23
CA ARG A 248 13.25 2.52 10.39
C ARG A 248 12.43 2.36 11.65
N GLU A 249 13.11 2.24 12.79
CA GLU A 249 12.46 2.17 14.09
C GLU A 249 11.69 3.46 14.35
N PRO A 250 10.34 3.43 14.45
CA PRO A 250 9.55 4.63 14.68
C PRO A 250 9.60 5.06 16.14
N THR A 251 9.48 6.35 16.37
CA THR A 251 9.22 6.89 17.69
C THR A 251 7.79 6.57 18.14
N LEU A 252 7.51 6.74 19.44
CA LEU A 252 6.14 6.57 19.96
C LEU A 252 5.16 7.54 19.30
N ASP A 253 5.56 8.78 19.05
CA ASP A 253 4.72 9.79 18.41
C ASP A 253 4.39 9.42 16.96
N GLU A 254 5.35 8.87 16.21
CA GLU A 254 5.11 8.35 14.85
C GLU A 254 4.19 7.13 14.87
N THR A 255 4.36 6.24 15.85
CA THR A 255 3.48 5.09 16.06
C THR A 255 2.06 5.56 16.41
N ARG A 256 1.91 6.53 17.31
CA ARG A 256 0.61 7.13 17.64
C ARG A 256 -0.06 7.79 16.45
N LEU A 257 0.72 8.46 15.58
CA LEU A 257 0.18 9.01 14.34
C LEU A 257 -0.46 7.93 13.45
N ALA A 258 0.21 6.79 13.27
CA ALA A 258 -0.34 5.66 12.52
C ALA A 258 -1.56 5.04 13.24
N LEU A 259 -1.53 4.92 14.57
CA LEU A 259 -2.64 4.44 15.38
C LEU A 259 -3.89 5.35 15.31
N ILE A 260 -3.72 6.67 15.14
CA ILE A 260 -4.84 7.58 14.89
C ILE A 260 -5.56 7.22 13.59
N ALA A 261 -4.83 6.93 12.51
CA ALA A 261 -5.43 6.48 11.26
C ALA A 261 -6.13 5.11 11.43
N VAL A 262 -5.54 4.17 12.19
CA VAL A 262 -6.17 2.89 12.54
C VAL A 262 -7.47 3.13 13.31
N ALA A 263 -7.45 3.96 14.36
CA ALA A 263 -8.64 4.25 15.17
C ALA A 263 -9.77 4.86 14.34
N SER A 264 -9.44 5.78 13.41
CA SER A 264 -10.40 6.40 12.51
C SER A 264 -11.11 5.37 11.63
N VAL A 265 -10.34 4.46 10.99
CA VAL A 265 -10.90 3.39 10.16
C VAL A 265 -11.71 2.41 10.99
N LEU A 266 -11.18 1.94 12.13
CA LEU A 266 -11.84 0.96 12.98
C LEU A 266 -13.14 1.49 13.60
N ARG A 267 -13.21 2.76 13.97
CA ARG A 267 -14.46 3.38 14.41
C ARG A 267 -15.56 3.19 13.37
N ARG A 268 -15.28 3.45 12.08
CA ARG A 268 -16.24 3.30 10.99
C ARG A 268 -16.57 1.85 10.64
N GLU A 269 -15.67 0.92 10.92
CA GLU A 269 -15.90 -0.51 10.70
C GLU A 269 -16.72 -1.18 11.83
N LEU A 270 -16.60 -0.67 13.07
CA LEU A 270 -17.24 -1.24 14.25
C LEU A 270 -18.59 -0.60 14.57
N ASP A 271 -18.91 0.57 13.96
CA ASP A 271 -20.22 1.22 14.03
C ASP A 271 -21.16 0.68 12.95
#